data_cc03fd06fa6f9886abe9deb06dcd683b
#
_entry.id   cc03fd06fa6f9886abe9deb06dcd683b
#
_cell.length_a   1.000
_cell.length_b   1.000
_cell.length_c   1.000
_cell.angle_alpha   90.00
_cell.angle_beta   90.00
_cell.angle_gamma   90.00
#
_symmetry.space_group_name_H-M   'P 1'
#
loop_
_entity.id
_entity.type
_entity.pdbx_description
1 polymer ?
#
loop_
_entity_poly.entity_id
_entity_poly.type
_entity_poly.pdbx_seq_one_letter_code
_entity_poly.pdbx_strand_id
1 'polypeptide(L)'
;MDAAERGSSARKTRNGGETTLATEPKSCGTLVSRGKASCGAHGGQADLPPAIWDKVKKHPCYSVEAHHHYARMHVAVAPACNMQCNYCNRKYDCANESRPGVTSEKLTPEQAAKKVLAVASRIPQMTVLGIAGPGDPLANPDKTFRTFELVAKAAPDIKLCLSTNGLALPDHVDTIARLNIEHVTITINMIDPEIGTQIYPWIFYNHKRYRGIAAAKILTSRQFKGLEMLSARGILCKINSVMIPGINERHLVEVNKAVKSRGAFLHNIMPLIAAPEHGTVFGLKGQRVPRTSELKALQDACEGEMNMMRHCRQCRADAVGLLGEDRRAEFTKEKIVTMTVNYDPEARKAYQARIEEERHARIVPTQEGAGEHAGGTSDIKVLIAVATKDAGLINEHFGHAKEFQVYEVSRSGAKFVGDRRVDHYCQGGYGAQDDLAAIIRSINDCHAVFVARIGGRPRGELHKAGIEPVDQYAHELIETSAIAWFSSYLEKVKSGDIQHVERGDGAIRQDPMVSVA
;
A
#
# COMPACT_ATOMS: atom_id res chain seq x y z
N MET A 1 -43.34 -53.90 -38.46
CA MET A 1 -44.60 -53.34 -39.02
C MET A 1 -44.38 -51.85 -38.91
N ASP A 2 -43.82 -51.35 -39.93
CA ASP A 2 -44.30 -50.57 -41.09
C ASP A 2 -44.63 -49.17 -40.69
N ALA A 3 -43.85 -48.27 -41.10
CA ALA A 3 -43.64 -47.67 -42.42
C ALA A 3 -44.40 -46.33 -42.49
N ALA A 4 -43.66 -45.27 -42.67
CA ALA A 4 -43.47 -44.50 -43.90
C ALA A 4 -44.71 -43.60 -44.19
N GLU A 5 -44.62 -42.42 -44.70
CA GLU A 5 -43.87 -41.75 -45.71
C GLU A 5 -44.34 -40.30 -45.85
N ARG A 6 -43.38 -39.42 -46.20
CA ARG A 6 -43.38 -38.42 -47.30
C ARG A 6 -44.46 -37.32 -47.27
N GLY A 7 -44.15 -36.15 -47.58
CA GLY A 7 -43.36 -35.42 -48.50
C GLY A 7 -43.81 -34.01 -48.58
N SER A 8 -42.93 -33.16 -48.88
CA SER A 8 -42.69 -32.40 -50.10
C SER A 8 -43.41 -31.07 -50.24
N SER A 9 -42.59 -30.03 -50.30
CA SER A 9 -42.42 -29.11 -51.40
C SER A 9 -43.18 -27.79 -51.39
N ALA A 10 -42.43 -26.77 -51.26
CA ALA A 10 -42.04 -25.74 -52.21
C ALA A 10 -42.70 -24.35 -52.15
N ARG A 11 -41.78 -23.43 -52.10
CA ARG A 11 -41.66 -22.16 -52.88
C ARG A 11 -42.39 -20.89 -52.50
N LYS A 12 -41.52 -19.90 -52.23
CA LYS A 12 -41.46 -18.49 -52.73
C LYS A 12 -42.60 -17.56 -52.31
N THR A 13 -42.34 -16.34 -51.85
CA THR A 13 -41.57 -15.20 -52.37
C THR A 13 -41.59 -14.04 -51.38
N ARG A 14 -40.43 -13.35 -51.25
CA ARG A 14 -40.14 -11.93 -51.29
C ARG A 14 -40.96 -10.88 -50.56
N ASN A 15 -40.24 -10.10 -49.84
CA ASN A 15 -40.10 -8.63 -49.64
C ASN A 15 -40.43 -8.26 -48.20
N GLY A 16 -39.56 -7.61 -47.43
CA GLY A 16 -38.79 -6.43 -47.70
C GLY A 16 -39.01 -5.50 -46.51
N GLY A 17 -38.03 -5.11 -45.78
CA GLY A 17 -38.16 -4.13 -44.69
C GLY A 17 -37.03 -4.25 -43.69
N GLU A 18 -35.92 -3.66 -44.05
CA GLU A 18 -34.82 -3.31 -43.12
C GLU A 18 -35.35 -2.46 -41.97
N THR A 19 -35.00 -2.80 -40.76
CA THR A 19 -34.55 -1.80 -39.80
C THR A 19 -33.66 -2.50 -38.77
N THR A 20 -32.36 -2.46 -39.03
CA THR A 20 -31.27 -2.75 -38.13
C THR A 20 -31.24 -1.70 -37.04
N LEU A 21 -31.36 -2.13 -35.80
CA LEU A 21 -30.83 -1.41 -34.65
C LEU A 21 -29.99 -2.38 -33.82
N ALA A 22 -28.79 -2.65 -34.33
CA ALA A 22 -27.72 -3.17 -33.55
C ALA A 22 -27.17 -2.02 -32.69
N THR A 23 -27.48 -2.03 -31.41
CA THR A 23 -26.74 -1.24 -30.42
C THR A 23 -25.45 -1.96 -30.11
N GLU A 24 -24.38 -1.54 -30.75
CA GLU A 24 -23.02 -1.92 -30.35
C GLU A 24 -22.78 -1.46 -28.89
N PRO A 25 -22.13 -2.29 -28.05
CA PRO A 25 -21.68 -1.84 -26.76
C PRO A 25 -20.57 -0.80 -26.98
N LYS A 26 -20.81 0.43 -26.53
CA LYS A 26 -19.80 1.48 -26.50
C LYS A 26 -18.62 0.96 -25.68
N SER A 27 -17.52 0.64 -26.35
CA SER A 27 -16.23 0.41 -25.75
C SER A 27 -15.85 1.64 -24.93
N CYS A 28 -15.62 1.44 -23.66
CA CYS A 28 -15.03 2.45 -22.80
C CYS A 28 -13.66 2.77 -23.39
N GLY A 29 -13.55 3.97 -23.99
CA GLY A 29 -12.37 4.41 -24.70
C GLY A 29 -11.13 4.29 -23.84
N THR A 30 -10.12 3.67 -24.39
CA THR A 30 -8.76 3.62 -23.89
C THR A 30 -8.23 5.04 -23.74
N LEU A 31 -8.32 5.61 -22.53
CA LEU A 31 -7.66 6.88 -22.20
C LEU A 31 -6.16 6.60 -22.03
N VAL A 32 -5.47 6.54 -23.18
CA VAL A 32 -4.00 6.60 -23.20
C VAL A 32 -3.62 8.07 -23.19
N SER A 33 -3.45 8.66 -22.02
CA SER A 33 -2.68 9.89 -21.87
C SER A 33 -1.21 9.52 -21.73
N ARG A 34 -0.39 9.92 -22.69
CA ARG A 34 1.07 9.91 -22.60
C ARG A 34 1.51 11.00 -21.60
N GLY A 35 1.50 10.67 -20.30
CA GLY A 35 2.10 11.47 -19.25
C GLY A 35 2.92 10.54 -18.36
N LYS A 36 4.13 10.94 -17.98
CA LYS A 36 4.99 10.19 -17.06
C LYS A 36 4.22 9.98 -15.75
N ALA A 37 3.74 8.75 -15.52
CA ALA A 37 3.03 8.39 -14.30
C ALA A 37 4.03 8.33 -13.14
N SER A 38 3.84 9.19 -12.16
CA SER A 38 4.54 9.16 -10.89
C SER A 38 3.72 8.42 -9.82
N CYS A 39 4.39 7.95 -8.79
CA CYS A 39 3.92 7.12 -7.68
C CYS A 39 2.52 7.41 -7.14
N GLY A 40 1.66 6.39 -7.07
CA GLY A 40 0.30 6.53 -6.57
C GLY A 40 -0.47 7.53 -7.42
N ALA A 41 -1.70 7.88 -7.14
CA ALA A 41 -2.33 9.01 -7.80
C ALA A 41 -1.61 10.33 -7.40
N HIS A 42 -0.36 10.51 -7.86
CA HIS A 42 0.36 11.80 -7.81
C HIS A 42 -0.17 12.78 -8.84
N GLY A 43 -1.09 12.32 -9.70
CA GLY A 43 -1.93 13.22 -10.46
C GLY A 43 -2.80 13.98 -9.48
N GLY A 44 -2.60 15.27 -9.31
CA GLY A 44 -3.55 16.14 -8.66
C GLY A 44 -4.90 16.06 -9.38
N GLN A 45 -5.89 16.81 -8.92
CA GLN A 45 -7.22 16.88 -9.53
C GLN A 45 -7.19 17.03 -11.08
N ALA A 46 -6.12 17.62 -11.63
CA ALA A 46 -5.94 17.85 -13.07
C ALA A 46 -5.68 16.58 -13.90
N ASP A 47 -5.18 15.49 -13.29
CA ASP A 47 -4.70 14.31 -14.03
C ASP A 47 -5.67 13.13 -14.02
N LEU A 48 -6.70 13.16 -13.16
CA LEU A 48 -7.70 12.09 -13.04
C LEU A 48 -9.09 12.57 -13.46
N PRO A 49 -9.90 11.72 -14.12
CA PRO A 49 -11.31 12.03 -14.35
C PRO A 49 -12.02 12.37 -13.04
N PRO A 50 -12.91 13.38 -12.99
CA PRO A 50 -13.57 13.84 -11.76
C PRO A 50 -14.23 12.71 -10.95
N ALA A 51 -14.87 11.77 -11.62
CA ALA A 51 -15.52 10.62 -10.98
C ALA A 51 -14.52 9.66 -10.28
N ILE A 52 -13.30 9.55 -10.79
CA ILE A 52 -12.24 8.77 -10.16
C ILE A 52 -11.61 9.58 -9.02
N TRP A 53 -11.35 10.86 -9.25
CA TRP A 53 -10.82 11.75 -8.22
C TRP A 53 -11.69 11.76 -6.96
N ASP A 54 -13.00 11.86 -7.09
CA ASP A 54 -13.92 11.82 -5.94
C ASP A 54 -13.84 10.51 -5.14
N LYS A 55 -13.52 9.40 -5.80
CA LYS A 55 -13.33 8.12 -5.12
C LYS A 55 -12.02 8.07 -4.33
N VAL A 56 -10.94 8.65 -4.86
CA VAL A 56 -9.58 8.48 -4.30
C VAL A 56 -9.12 9.62 -3.40
N LYS A 57 -9.58 10.86 -3.60
CA LYS A 57 -9.08 12.08 -2.92
C LYS A 57 -9.05 12.05 -1.40
N LYS A 58 -9.90 11.25 -0.77
CA LYS A 58 -9.98 11.03 0.69
C LYS A 58 -9.68 9.59 1.10
N HIS A 59 -9.13 8.77 0.20
CA HIS A 59 -8.84 7.38 0.50
C HIS A 59 -7.33 7.18 0.73
N PRO A 60 -6.89 6.92 1.98
CA PRO A 60 -5.46 6.88 2.32
C PRO A 60 -4.65 5.81 1.58
N CYS A 61 -5.27 4.71 1.13
CA CYS A 61 -4.57 3.67 0.36
C CYS A 61 -4.50 3.95 -1.14
N TYR A 62 -5.22 4.96 -1.65
CA TYR A 62 -5.29 5.27 -3.08
C TYR A 62 -4.67 6.62 -3.43
N SER A 63 -4.44 7.49 -2.46
CA SER A 63 -3.82 8.80 -2.63
C SER A 63 -2.69 9.01 -1.64
N VAL A 64 -1.50 9.35 -2.16
CA VAL A 64 -0.31 9.67 -1.36
C VAL A 64 -0.56 10.89 -0.48
N GLU A 65 -1.29 11.89 -0.97
CA GLU A 65 -1.63 13.07 -0.15
C GLU A 65 -2.66 12.75 0.92
N ALA A 66 -3.68 11.95 0.59
CA ALA A 66 -4.76 11.64 1.52
C ALA A 66 -4.26 10.87 2.76
N HIS A 67 -3.19 10.07 2.64
CA HIS A 67 -2.73 9.26 3.76
C HIS A 67 -2.15 10.07 4.92
N HIS A 68 -1.76 11.31 4.70
CA HIS A 68 -1.29 12.23 5.75
C HIS A 68 -2.42 12.91 6.53
N HIS A 69 -3.62 12.96 5.95
CA HIS A 69 -4.73 13.76 6.45
C HIS A 69 -5.95 12.95 6.85
N TYR A 70 -6.17 11.82 6.17
CA TYR A 70 -7.34 10.98 6.35
C TYR A 70 -6.99 9.64 6.99
N ALA A 71 -7.81 9.26 7.96
CA ALA A 71 -7.69 7.99 8.64
C ALA A 71 -8.55 6.91 7.97
N ARG A 72 -8.12 5.66 8.16
CA ARG A 72 -8.88 4.46 7.84
C ARG A 72 -9.08 3.64 9.11
N MET A 73 -10.06 2.74 9.07
CA MET A 73 -10.13 1.65 10.04
C MET A 73 -10.42 0.32 9.36
N HIS A 74 -10.02 -0.75 10.02
CA HIS A 74 -10.41 -2.11 9.65
C HIS A 74 -11.19 -2.75 10.79
N VAL A 75 -12.09 -3.69 10.44
CA VAL A 75 -12.82 -4.51 11.41
C VAL A 75 -12.63 -5.99 11.10
N ALA A 76 -12.29 -6.74 12.12
CA ALA A 76 -11.96 -8.17 12.01
C ALA A 76 -13.22 -9.03 12.21
N VAL A 77 -14.04 -9.17 11.17
CA VAL A 77 -15.31 -9.93 11.18
C VAL A 77 -15.25 -11.25 10.41
N ALA A 78 -14.19 -11.47 9.64
CA ALA A 78 -14.07 -12.55 8.66
C ALA A 78 -13.01 -13.62 9.02
N PRO A 79 -13.27 -14.54 9.97
CA PRO A 79 -12.24 -15.46 10.47
C PRO A 79 -11.93 -16.64 9.56
N ALA A 80 -12.84 -17.08 8.68
CA ALA A 80 -12.60 -18.19 7.77
C ALA A 80 -11.81 -17.75 6.52
N CYS A 81 -11.14 -18.70 5.87
CA CYS A 81 -10.53 -18.50 4.56
C CYS A 81 -10.68 -19.76 3.70
N ASN A 82 -10.85 -19.59 2.42
CA ASN A 82 -11.07 -20.65 1.45
C ASN A 82 -9.79 -21.13 0.75
N MET A 83 -8.61 -20.71 1.22
CA MET A 83 -7.32 -21.17 0.72
C MET A 83 -6.23 -21.15 1.80
N GLN A 84 -5.08 -21.74 1.51
CA GLN A 84 -3.86 -21.62 2.29
C GLN A 84 -2.74 -21.05 1.44
N CYS A 85 -2.02 -20.07 1.99
CA CYS A 85 -0.80 -19.51 1.42
C CYS A 85 0.41 -19.95 2.26
N ASN A 86 1.57 -20.22 1.63
CA ASN A 86 2.79 -20.63 2.31
C ASN A 86 3.41 -19.51 3.18
N TYR A 87 3.04 -18.26 2.95
CA TYR A 87 3.41 -17.09 3.76
C TYR A 87 2.39 -16.73 4.85
N CYS A 88 1.34 -17.53 5.04
CA CYS A 88 0.28 -17.29 6.01
C CYS A 88 0.20 -18.41 7.03
N ASN A 89 0.06 -18.06 8.32
CA ASN A 89 -0.29 -18.97 9.38
C ASN A 89 -1.69 -18.60 9.92
N ARG A 90 -2.63 -19.56 9.83
CA ARG A 90 -4.03 -19.37 10.23
C ARG A 90 -4.24 -19.08 11.73
N LYS A 91 -3.19 -19.16 12.53
CA LYS A 91 -3.19 -18.70 13.93
C LYS A 91 -3.28 -17.18 14.03
N TYR A 92 -2.80 -16.48 12.99
CA TYR A 92 -2.71 -15.03 12.87
C TYR A 92 -3.63 -14.48 11.79
N ASP A 93 -3.67 -13.17 11.67
CA ASP A 93 -4.41 -12.47 10.61
C ASP A 93 -3.88 -12.78 9.21
N CYS A 94 -4.68 -12.51 8.20
CA CYS A 94 -4.32 -12.74 6.80
C CYS A 94 -3.12 -11.87 6.38
N ALA A 95 -2.05 -12.50 5.90
CA ALA A 95 -0.83 -11.81 5.47
C ALA A 95 -0.95 -11.11 4.10
N ASN A 96 -2.10 -11.16 3.45
CA ASN A 96 -2.37 -10.44 2.19
C ASN A 96 -2.59 -8.93 2.40
N GLU A 97 -3.02 -8.54 3.60
CA GLU A 97 -3.27 -7.14 3.97
C GLU A 97 -2.68 -6.80 5.33
N SER A 98 -2.54 -7.81 6.22
CA SER A 98 -2.11 -7.60 7.59
C SER A 98 -0.67 -8.02 7.79
N ARG A 99 -0.03 -7.45 8.81
CA ARG A 99 1.29 -7.90 9.25
C ARG A 99 1.23 -9.36 9.69
N PRO A 100 2.16 -10.22 9.28
CA PRO A 100 2.29 -11.55 9.84
C PRO A 100 2.52 -11.51 11.36
N GLY A 101 2.10 -12.56 12.05
CA GLY A 101 2.36 -12.72 13.48
C GLY A 101 1.46 -11.91 14.42
N VAL A 102 0.46 -11.18 13.91
CA VAL A 102 -0.52 -10.46 14.73
C VAL A 102 -1.88 -11.14 14.72
N THR A 103 -2.63 -10.95 15.80
CA THR A 103 -4.00 -11.47 15.94
C THR A 103 -4.92 -10.33 16.33
N SER A 104 -5.99 -10.13 15.56
CA SER A 104 -7.01 -9.11 15.81
C SER A 104 -8.15 -9.65 16.65
N GLU A 105 -8.85 -8.74 17.32
CA GLU A 105 -10.13 -9.03 17.96
C GLU A 105 -11.17 -9.46 16.93
N LYS A 106 -11.88 -10.57 17.21
CA LYS A 106 -13.01 -10.99 16.38
C LYS A 106 -14.29 -10.30 16.85
N LEU A 107 -14.97 -9.66 15.93
CA LEU A 107 -16.21 -8.92 16.18
C LEU A 107 -17.40 -9.59 15.48
N THR A 108 -18.59 -9.42 16.05
CA THR A 108 -19.84 -9.63 15.31
C THR A 108 -20.10 -8.42 14.40
N PRO A 109 -20.97 -8.53 13.38
CA PRO A 109 -21.34 -7.39 12.55
C PRO A 109 -21.87 -6.18 13.35
N GLU A 110 -22.67 -6.42 14.37
CA GLU A 110 -23.23 -5.39 15.24
C GLU A 110 -22.15 -4.71 16.11
N GLN A 111 -21.22 -5.50 16.65
CA GLN A 111 -20.06 -4.98 17.40
C GLN A 111 -19.16 -4.16 16.48
N ALA A 112 -18.92 -4.62 15.27
CA ALA A 112 -18.14 -3.92 14.27
C ALA A 112 -18.78 -2.59 13.89
N ALA A 113 -20.08 -2.56 13.62
CA ALA A 113 -20.81 -1.32 13.32
C ALA A 113 -20.74 -0.33 14.49
N LYS A 114 -20.95 -0.78 15.73
CA LYS A 114 -20.78 0.07 16.92
C LYS A 114 -19.37 0.64 17.03
N LYS A 115 -18.34 -0.20 16.77
CA LYS A 115 -16.93 0.23 16.78
C LYS A 115 -16.67 1.29 15.70
N VAL A 116 -17.20 1.12 14.49
CA VAL A 116 -17.07 2.10 13.40
C VAL A 116 -17.63 3.47 13.84
N LEU A 117 -18.83 3.50 14.38
CA LEU A 117 -19.45 4.74 14.85
C LEU A 117 -18.68 5.38 16.01
N ALA A 118 -18.17 4.58 16.96
CA ALA A 118 -17.35 5.06 18.07
C ALA A 118 -16.03 5.67 17.58
N VAL A 119 -15.37 5.03 16.61
CA VAL A 119 -14.14 5.56 16.00
C VAL A 119 -14.44 6.84 15.23
N ALA A 120 -15.48 6.84 14.39
CA ALA A 120 -15.86 8.00 13.58
C ALA A 120 -16.22 9.22 14.42
N SER A 121 -16.82 9.01 15.61
CA SER A 121 -17.14 10.08 16.56
C SER A 121 -15.90 10.73 17.19
N ARG A 122 -14.80 9.98 17.33
CA ARG A 122 -13.57 10.46 17.98
C ARG A 122 -12.45 10.80 17.01
N ILE A 123 -12.54 10.27 15.79
CA ILE A 123 -11.57 10.48 14.71
C ILE A 123 -12.34 11.00 13.49
N PRO A 124 -12.70 12.30 13.44
CA PRO A 124 -13.54 12.86 12.37
C PRO A 124 -12.89 12.77 10.99
N GLN A 125 -11.56 12.67 10.89
CA GLN A 125 -10.83 12.45 9.65
C GLN A 125 -10.88 11.00 9.13
N MET A 126 -11.52 10.06 9.84
CA MET A 126 -11.71 8.70 9.34
C MET A 126 -12.71 8.69 8.18
N THR A 127 -12.26 8.26 7.00
CA THR A 127 -13.07 8.28 5.77
C THR A 127 -13.33 6.90 5.18
N VAL A 128 -12.60 5.86 5.63
CA VAL A 128 -12.66 4.53 5.05
C VAL A 128 -12.83 3.46 6.12
N LEU A 129 -13.80 2.58 5.89
CA LEU A 129 -13.91 1.28 6.54
C LEU A 129 -13.46 0.18 5.59
N GLY A 130 -12.47 -0.60 6.01
CA GLY A 130 -12.01 -1.81 5.32
C GLY A 130 -12.39 -3.09 6.05
N ILE A 131 -12.72 -4.14 5.30
CA ILE A 131 -12.78 -5.51 5.82
C ILE A 131 -11.76 -6.34 5.05
N ALA A 132 -10.72 -6.81 5.78
CA ALA A 132 -9.57 -7.51 5.20
C ALA A 132 -9.25 -8.84 5.91
N GLY A 133 -9.98 -9.17 6.96
CA GLY A 133 -9.65 -10.37 7.71
C GLY A 133 -10.44 -10.56 9.00
N PRO A 134 -9.89 -11.42 9.89
CA PRO A 134 -8.57 -12.10 9.94
C PRO A 134 -8.32 -13.19 8.89
N GLY A 135 -9.37 -13.71 8.22
CA GLY A 135 -9.29 -14.63 7.08
C GLY A 135 -9.55 -13.92 5.76
N ASP A 136 -10.52 -14.43 4.98
CA ASP A 136 -10.95 -13.79 3.74
C ASP A 136 -12.41 -13.33 3.87
N PRO A 137 -12.73 -12.06 3.59
CA PRO A 137 -14.09 -11.53 3.71
C PRO A 137 -15.12 -12.28 2.87
N LEU A 138 -14.75 -12.72 1.67
CA LEU A 138 -15.69 -13.46 0.79
C LEU A 138 -15.77 -14.96 1.08
N ALA A 139 -14.95 -15.47 2.01
CA ALA A 139 -15.18 -16.76 2.66
C ALA A 139 -16.09 -16.63 3.91
N ASN A 140 -16.51 -15.40 4.24
CA ASN A 140 -17.44 -15.06 5.33
C ASN A 140 -18.50 -14.05 4.84
N PRO A 141 -19.18 -14.30 3.71
CA PRO A 141 -20.00 -13.28 3.04
C PRO A 141 -21.10 -12.72 3.94
N ASP A 142 -21.79 -13.56 4.72
CA ASP A 142 -22.88 -13.13 5.59
C ASP A 142 -22.43 -12.09 6.63
N LYS A 143 -21.31 -12.34 7.31
CA LYS A 143 -20.77 -11.42 8.30
C LYS A 143 -20.24 -10.13 7.66
N THR A 144 -19.54 -10.30 6.54
CA THR A 144 -18.94 -9.19 5.79
C THR A 144 -19.99 -8.23 5.27
N PHE A 145 -20.96 -8.74 4.53
CA PHE A 145 -22.01 -7.91 3.94
C PHE A 145 -22.96 -7.35 4.98
N ARG A 146 -23.31 -8.12 6.01
CA ARG A 146 -24.10 -7.59 7.14
C ARG A 146 -23.40 -6.42 7.83
N THR A 147 -22.08 -6.48 8.02
CA THR A 147 -21.33 -5.37 8.57
C THR A 147 -21.41 -4.14 7.68
N PHE A 148 -21.20 -4.29 6.38
CA PHE A 148 -21.30 -3.18 5.44
C PHE A 148 -22.71 -2.58 5.38
N GLU A 149 -23.76 -3.40 5.39
CA GLU A 149 -25.17 -2.92 5.43
C GLU A 149 -25.44 -2.07 6.66
N LEU A 150 -25.00 -2.54 7.83
CA LEU A 150 -25.19 -1.79 9.08
C LEU A 150 -24.45 -0.46 9.04
N VAL A 151 -23.22 -0.43 8.54
CA VAL A 151 -22.41 0.80 8.47
C VAL A 151 -22.92 1.74 7.39
N ALA A 152 -23.25 1.25 6.20
CA ALA A 152 -23.80 2.08 5.13
C ALA A 152 -25.09 2.81 5.55
N LYS A 153 -25.92 2.15 6.37
CA LYS A 153 -27.13 2.76 6.93
C LYS A 153 -26.84 3.80 8.01
N ALA A 154 -25.87 3.52 8.90
CA ALA A 154 -25.61 4.35 10.08
C ALA A 154 -24.60 5.47 9.83
N ALA A 155 -23.69 5.31 8.87
CA ALA A 155 -22.60 6.22 8.55
C ALA A 155 -22.34 6.27 7.03
N PRO A 156 -23.25 6.85 6.24
CA PRO A 156 -23.19 6.86 4.77
C PRO A 156 -22.04 7.69 4.19
N ASP A 157 -21.41 8.54 5.00
CA ASP A 157 -20.22 9.33 4.62
C ASP A 157 -18.92 8.52 4.64
N ILE A 158 -18.93 7.30 5.19
CA ILE A 158 -17.76 6.42 5.27
C ILE A 158 -17.70 5.54 4.03
N LYS A 159 -16.61 5.63 3.28
CA LYS A 159 -16.34 4.79 2.11
C LYS A 159 -16.07 3.35 2.54
N LEU A 160 -16.63 2.40 1.80
CA LEU A 160 -16.48 0.97 2.06
C LEU A 160 -15.36 0.38 1.19
N CYS A 161 -14.50 -0.42 1.79
CA CYS A 161 -13.37 -1.08 1.14
C CYS A 161 -13.33 -2.57 1.53
N LEU A 162 -13.09 -3.44 0.55
CA LEU A 162 -13.00 -4.89 0.72
C LEU A 162 -11.65 -5.38 0.23
N SER A 163 -11.02 -6.30 0.99
CA SER A 163 -9.79 -6.97 0.52
C SER A 163 -9.94 -8.48 0.55
N THR A 164 -9.69 -9.15 -0.57
CA THR A 164 -9.93 -10.59 -0.75
C THR A 164 -8.82 -11.27 -1.55
N ASN A 165 -8.70 -12.59 -1.38
CA ASN A 165 -7.89 -13.43 -2.24
C ASN A 165 -8.48 -13.65 -3.65
N GLY A 166 -9.72 -13.24 -3.88
CA GLY A 166 -10.39 -13.25 -5.17
C GLY A 166 -11.04 -14.58 -5.57
N LEU A 167 -10.86 -15.67 -4.82
CA LEU A 167 -11.40 -16.98 -5.20
C LEU A 167 -12.94 -16.99 -5.27
N ALA A 168 -13.62 -16.36 -4.32
CA ALA A 168 -15.08 -16.25 -4.30
C ALA A 168 -15.61 -14.96 -4.95
N LEU A 169 -14.74 -14.07 -5.42
CA LEU A 169 -15.09 -12.73 -5.87
C LEU A 169 -16.17 -12.67 -6.96
N PRO A 170 -16.10 -13.47 -8.06
CA PRO A 170 -17.13 -13.41 -9.10
C PRO A 170 -18.56 -13.69 -8.63
N ASP A 171 -18.71 -14.44 -7.54
CA ASP A 171 -20.02 -14.82 -7.00
C ASP A 171 -20.68 -13.69 -6.19
N HIS A 172 -19.90 -12.64 -5.85
CA HIS A 172 -20.32 -11.57 -4.95
C HIS A 172 -20.26 -10.16 -5.58
N VAL A 173 -19.85 -10.03 -6.85
CA VAL A 173 -19.69 -8.72 -7.50
C VAL A 173 -20.99 -7.90 -7.51
N ASP A 174 -22.14 -8.54 -7.71
CA ASP A 174 -23.43 -7.85 -7.72
C ASP A 174 -23.80 -7.32 -6.31
N THR A 175 -23.49 -8.08 -5.27
CA THR A 175 -23.68 -7.64 -3.89
C THR A 175 -22.73 -6.48 -3.52
N ILE A 176 -21.47 -6.55 -3.97
CA ILE A 176 -20.47 -5.49 -3.80
C ILE A 176 -20.97 -4.18 -4.46
N ALA A 177 -21.47 -4.27 -5.69
CA ALA A 177 -22.01 -3.12 -6.42
C ALA A 177 -23.27 -2.55 -5.75
N ARG A 178 -24.21 -3.40 -5.34
CA ARG A 178 -25.45 -2.99 -4.65
C ARG A 178 -25.17 -2.27 -3.33
N LEU A 179 -24.14 -2.65 -2.59
CA LEU A 179 -23.73 -2.02 -1.33
C LEU A 179 -22.82 -0.80 -1.51
N ASN A 180 -22.61 -0.38 -2.77
CA ASN A 180 -21.74 0.74 -3.09
C ASN A 180 -20.32 0.62 -2.50
N ILE A 181 -19.75 -0.60 -2.53
CA ILE A 181 -18.37 -0.83 -2.14
C ILE A 181 -17.50 -0.40 -3.32
N GLU A 182 -16.95 0.82 -3.25
CA GLU A 182 -16.25 1.46 -4.39
C GLU A 182 -14.80 1.00 -4.56
N HIS A 183 -14.23 0.35 -3.55
CA HIS A 183 -12.81 -0.03 -3.52
C HIS A 183 -12.68 -1.51 -3.16
N VAL A 184 -12.07 -2.29 -4.06
CA VAL A 184 -11.79 -3.71 -3.82
C VAL A 184 -10.31 -3.99 -4.04
N THR A 185 -9.68 -4.59 -3.04
CA THR A 185 -8.31 -5.09 -3.17
C THR A 185 -8.36 -6.60 -3.45
N ILE A 186 -7.61 -7.05 -4.46
CA ILE A 186 -7.48 -8.45 -4.83
C ILE A 186 -6.02 -8.85 -4.69
N THR A 187 -5.72 -9.91 -3.94
CA THR A 187 -4.35 -10.42 -3.86
C THR A 187 -4.06 -11.38 -5.01
N ILE A 188 -3.16 -10.97 -5.92
CA ILE A 188 -2.73 -11.75 -7.09
C ILE A 188 -1.20 -11.83 -7.10
N ASN A 189 -0.64 -13.00 -6.78
CA ASN A 189 0.81 -13.21 -6.67
C ASN A 189 1.42 -13.90 -7.90
N MET A 190 0.59 -14.37 -8.83
CA MET A 190 1.01 -15.10 -10.01
C MET A 190 -0.10 -15.16 -11.06
N ILE A 191 0.30 -15.38 -12.30
CA ILE A 191 -0.56 -15.78 -13.43
C ILE A 191 -0.11 -17.12 -14.03
N ASP A 192 1.13 -17.51 -13.79
CA ASP A 192 1.66 -18.83 -14.13
C ASP A 192 1.26 -19.86 -13.05
N PRO A 193 0.53 -20.92 -13.42
CA PRO A 193 0.11 -21.95 -12.47
C PRO A 193 1.28 -22.71 -11.81
N GLU A 194 2.43 -22.85 -12.45
CA GLU A 194 3.60 -23.51 -11.86
C GLU A 194 4.14 -22.72 -10.67
N ILE A 195 4.23 -21.40 -10.81
CA ILE A 195 4.57 -20.50 -9.70
C ILE A 195 3.52 -20.61 -8.58
N GLY A 196 2.25 -20.71 -8.96
CA GLY A 196 1.15 -20.87 -8.01
C GLY A 196 1.26 -22.10 -7.13
N THR A 197 1.81 -23.20 -7.63
CA THR A 197 2.01 -24.45 -6.85
C THR A 197 2.98 -24.26 -5.68
N GLN A 198 3.94 -23.34 -5.81
CA GLN A 198 4.93 -23.04 -4.80
C GLN A 198 4.37 -22.10 -3.70
N ILE A 199 3.35 -21.32 -4.03
CA ILE A 199 2.76 -20.31 -3.15
C ILE A 199 1.54 -20.85 -2.40
N TYR A 200 0.68 -21.63 -3.08
CA TYR A 200 -0.63 -22.03 -2.60
C TYR A 200 -0.76 -23.56 -2.46
N PRO A 201 -0.62 -24.12 -1.26
CA PRO A 201 -0.75 -25.56 -1.02
C PRO A 201 -2.11 -26.12 -1.41
N TRP A 202 -3.19 -25.36 -1.23
CA TRP A 202 -4.53 -25.74 -1.59
C TRP A 202 -5.49 -24.54 -1.63
N ILE A 203 -6.59 -24.73 -2.38
CA ILE A 203 -7.80 -23.91 -2.33
C ILE A 203 -9.01 -24.79 -2.07
N PHE A 204 -10.07 -24.23 -1.50
CA PHE A 204 -11.36 -24.86 -1.31
C PHE A 204 -12.39 -24.13 -2.19
N TYR A 205 -12.90 -24.85 -3.21
CA TYR A 205 -13.81 -24.29 -4.20
C TYR A 205 -14.85 -25.34 -4.58
N ASN A 206 -16.12 -24.97 -4.70
CA ASN A 206 -17.24 -25.86 -5.00
C ASN A 206 -17.23 -27.13 -4.12
N HIS A 207 -17.15 -26.94 -2.80
CA HIS A 207 -17.13 -28.01 -1.79
C HIS A 207 -15.98 -29.02 -1.93
N LYS A 208 -14.97 -28.71 -2.73
CA LYS A 208 -13.82 -29.58 -2.98
C LYS A 208 -12.49 -28.86 -2.73
N ARG A 209 -11.52 -29.60 -2.17
CA ARG A 209 -10.14 -29.11 -2.04
C ARG A 209 -9.34 -29.45 -3.27
N TYR A 210 -8.76 -28.43 -3.91
CA TYR A 210 -7.85 -28.54 -5.05
C TYR A 210 -6.43 -28.23 -4.62
N ARG A 211 -5.45 -28.83 -5.29
CA ARG A 211 -4.01 -28.66 -5.07
C ARG A 211 -3.27 -28.53 -6.41
N GLY A 212 -1.98 -28.11 -6.37
CA GLY A 212 -1.11 -28.04 -7.53
C GLY A 212 -1.67 -27.14 -8.64
N ILE A 213 -1.36 -27.50 -9.88
CA ILE A 213 -1.72 -26.75 -11.08
C ILE A 213 -3.24 -26.47 -11.18
N ALA A 214 -4.08 -27.44 -10.81
CA ALA A 214 -5.52 -27.26 -10.87
C ALA A 214 -6.00 -26.16 -9.91
N ALA A 215 -5.45 -26.11 -8.70
CA ALA A 215 -5.77 -25.06 -7.74
C ALA A 215 -5.35 -23.69 -8.26
N ALA A 216 -4.13 -23.58 -8.80
CA ALA A 216 -3.58 -22.34 -9.32
C ALA A 216 -4.40 -21.82 -10.52
N LYS A 217 -4.76 -22.69 -11.49
CA LYS A 217 -5.59 -22.32 -12.64
C LYS A 217 -6.97 -21.82 -12.22
N ILE A 218 -7.63 -22.52 -11.28
CA ILE A 218 -8.94 -22.09 -10.77
C ILE A 218 -8.81 -20.72 -10.11
N LEU A 219 -7.82 -20.53 -9.23
CA LEU A 219 -7.63 -19.27 -8.51
C LEU A 219 -7.42 -18.10 -9.49
N THR A 220 -6.48 -18.20 -10.43
CA THR A 220 -6.19 -17.14 -11.41
C THR A 220 -7.41 -16.82 -12.27
N SER A 221 -8.11 -17.85 -12.77
CA SER A 221 -9.33 -17.65 -13.57
C SER A 221 -10.41 -16.88 -12.78
N ARG A 222 -10.62 -17.23 -11.51
CA ARG A 222 -11.59 -16.57 -10.64
C ARG A 222 -11.19 -15.12 -10.33
N GLN A 223 -9.91 -14.89 -10.04
CA GLN A 223 -9.37 -13.57 -9.77
C GLN A 223 -9.54 -12.64 -10.97
N PHE A 224 -9.18 -13.09 -12.16
CA PHE A 224 -9.32 -12.29 -13.38
C PHE A 224 -10.78 -12.02 -13.74
N LYS A 225 -11.63 -13.05 -13.68
CA LYS A 225 -13.06 -12.87 -13.89
C LYS A 225 -13.65 -11.83 -12.92
N GLY A 226 -13.31 -11.91 -11.64
CA GLY A 226 -13.77 -10.95 -10.64
C GLY A 226 -13.26 -9.53 -10.89
N LEU A 227 -11.98 -9.38 -11.26
CA LEU A 227 -11.39 -8.10 -11.61
C LEU A 227 -12.10 -7.45 -12.81
N GLU A 228 -12.31 -8.20 -13.89
CA GLU A 228 -13.01 -7.71 -15.09
C GLU A 228 -14.46 -7.31 -14.78
N MET A 229 -15.17 -8.12 -13.99
CA MET A 229 -16.55 -7.82 -13.57
C MET A 229 -16.64 -6.55 -12.71
N LEU A 230 -15.70 -6.30 -11.80
CA LEU A 230 -15.63 -5.09 -10.98
C LEU A 230 -15.28 -3.87 -11.83
N SER A 231 -14.27 -3.99 -12.69
CA SER A 231 -13.84 -2.93 -13.59
C SER A 231 -14.97 -2.48 -14.53
N ALA A 232 -15.73 -3.42 -15.09
CA ALA A 232 -16.91 -3.12 -15.93
C ALA A 232 -18.01 -2.35 -15.18
N ARG A 233 -18.04 -2.40 -13.85
CA ARG A 233 -18.96 -1.64 -12.98
C ARG A 233 -18.36 -0.33 -12.45
N GLY A 234 -17.16 0.05 -12.88
CA GLY A 234 -16.47 1.25 -12.41
C GLY A 234 -16.01 1.19 -10.94
N ILE A 235 -15.91 -0.02 -10.38
CA ILE A 235 -15.37 -0.23 -9.03
C ILE A 235 -13.85 -0.23 -9.11
N LEU A 236 -13.18 0.58 -8.27
CA LEU A 236 -11.73 0.71 -8.29
C LEU A 236 -11.06 -0.52 -7.68
N CYS A 237 -10.22 -1.17 -8.47
CA CYS A 237 -9.50 -2.36 -8.07
C CYS A 237 -8.03 -2.06 -7.78
N LYS A 238 -7.60 -2.35 -6.55
CA LYS A 238 -6.20 -2.39 -6.17
C LYS A 238 -5.74 -3.86 -6.18
N ILE A 239 -4.57 -4.11 -6.73
CA ILE A 239 -3.94 -5.43 -6.67
C ILE A 239 -2.87 -5.41 -5.60
N ASN A 240 -2.89 -6.36 -4.69
CA ASN A 240 -1.79 -6.65 -3.79
C ASN A 240 -1.00 -7.85 -4.31
N SER A 241 0.32 -7.75 -4.30
CA SER A 241 1.21 -8.88 -4.58
C SER A 241 2.32 -8.96 -3.54
N VAL A 242 2.56 -10.15 -3.01
CA VAL A 242 3.68 -10.40 -2.10
C VAL A 242 4.88 -10.81 -2.95
N MET A 243 5.97 -10.03 -2.89
CA MET A 243 7.23 -10.37 -3.55
C MET A 243 7.95 -11.46 -2.78
N ILE A 244 8.13 -12.63 -3.40
CA ILE A 244 8.77 -13.81 -2.83
C ILE A 244 10.02 -14.13 -3.66
N PRO A 245 11.22 -13.74 -3.16
CA PRO A 245 12.47 -13.94 -3.89
C PRO A 245 12.74 -15.40 -4.25
N GLY A 246 13.18 -15.64 -5.48
CA GLY A 246 13.42 -16.98 -6.04
C GLY A 246 12.14 -17.69 -6.51
N ILE A 247 10.94 -17.09 -6.32
CA ILE A 247 9.67 -17.69 -6.72
C ILE A 247 8.93 -16.82 -7.74
N ASN A 248 8.58 -15.58 -7.37
CA ASN A 248 7.73 -14.75 -8.23
C ASN A 248 8.28 -13.34 -8.53
N GLU A 249 9.44 -12.94 -8.01
CA GLU A 249 9.96 -11.58 -8.13
C GLU A 249 10.07 -11.10 -9.59
N ARG A 250 10.52 -11.97 -10.51
CA ARG A 250 10.60 -11.62 -11.93
C ARG A 250 9.23 -11.66 -12.62
N HIS A 251 8.38 -12.57 -12.17
CA HIS A 251 7.05 -12.80 -12.73
C HIS A 251 6.04 -11.68 -12.38
N LEU A 252 6.29 -10.93 -11.31
CA LEU A 252 5.38 -9.84 -10.89
C LEU A 252 5.30 -8.70 -11.93
N VAL A 253 6.27 -8.53 -12.82
CA VAL A 253 6.17 -7.61 -13.96
C VAL A 253 5.08 -8.08 -14.95
N GLU A 254 5.00 -9.37 -15.22
CA GLU A 254 3.96 -9.96 -16.07
C GLU A 254 2.58 -9.88 -15.39
N VAL A 255 2.52 -10.14 -14.08
CA VAL A 255 1.30 -9.94 -13.28
C VAL A 255 0.82 -8.49 -13.40
N ASN A 256 1.72 -7.51 -13.26
CA ASN A 256 1.42 -6.09 -13.38
C ASN A 256 0.75 -5.76 -14.72
N LYS A 257 1.33 -6.22 -15.83
CA LYS A 257 0.77 -6.03 -17.18
C LYS A 257 -0.59 -6.71 -17.35
N ALA A 258 -0.71 -7.93 -16.86
CA ALA A 258 -1.93 -8.73 -16.98
C ALA A 258 -3.10 -8.14 -16.19
N VAL A 259 -2.88 -7.60 -14.99
CA VAL A 259 -3.93 -6.97 -14.20
C VAL A 259 -4.29 -5.57 -14.73
N LYS A 260 -3.30 -4.81 -15.24
CA LYS A 260 -3.53 -3.53 -15.92
C LYS A 260 -4.46 -3.69 -17.10
N SER A 261 -4.20 -4.66 -17.98
CA SER A 261 -5.03 -4.90 -19.17
C SER A 261 -6.48 -5.30 -18.84
N ARG A 262 -6.76 -5.68 -17.59
CA ARG A 262 -8.10 -6.04 -17.07
C ARG A 262 -8.73 -4.94 -16.23
N GLY A 263 -8.16 -3.73 -16.22
CA GLY A 263 -8.75 -2.56 -15.59
C GLY A 263 -8.39 -2.38 -14.11
N ALA A 264 -7.34 -3.03 -13.60
CA ALA A 264 -6.82 -2.70 -12.27
C ALA A 264 -6.33 -1.25 -12.25
N PHE A 265 -6.67 -0.52 -11.19
CA PHE A 265 -6.33 0.89 -11.03
C PHE A 265 -4.97 1.11 -10.37
N LEU A 266 -4.63 0.28 -9.38
CA LEU A 266 -3.45 0.45 -8.54
C LEU A 266 -2.81 -0.90 -8.23
N HIS A 267 -1.48 -1.00 -8.28
CA HIS A 267 -0.74 -2.19 -7.86
C HIS A 267 0.13 -1.87 -6.62
N ASN A 268 0.02 -2.71 -5.61
CA ASN A 268 0.80 -2.66 -4.39
C ASN A 268 1.65 -3.92 -4.28
N ILE A 269 2.95 -3.79 -4.48
CA ILE A 269 3.89 -4.89 -4.30
C ILE A 269 4.49 -4.79 -2.90
N MET A 270 4.19 -5.77 -2.06
CA MET A 270 4.61 -5.84 -0.66
C MET A 270 5.77 -6.81 -0.47
N PRO A 271 6.70 -6.54 0.44
CA PRO A 271 7.74 -7.50 0.76
C PRO A 271 7.17 -8.73 1.48
N LEU A 272 7.71 -9.92 1.18
CA LEU A 272 7.50 -11.10 2.00
C LEU A 272 8.03 -10.85 3.41
N ILE A 273 7.25 -11.20 4.42
CA ILE A 273 7.71 -11.30 5.81
C ILE A 273 7.71 -12.79 6.18
N ALA A 274 8.89 -13.34 6.44
CA ALA A 274 9.12 -14.77 6.66
C ALA A 274 9.91 -15.04 7.94
N ALA A 275 9.63 -14.29 9.01
CA ALA A 275 10.22 -14.54 10.31
C ALA A 275 9.77 -15.90 10.85
N PRO A 276 10.70 -16.79 11.27
CA PRO A 276 10.39 -18.16 11.69
C PRO A 276 9.39 -18.24 12.85
N GLU A 277 9.41 -17.26 13.75
CA GLU A 277 8.49 -17.15 14.90
C GLU A 277 7.02 -17.01 14.49
N HIS A 278 6.73 -16.56 13.27
CA HIS A 278 5.39 -16.52 12.76
C HIS A 278 4.86 -17.91 12.35
N GLY A 279 5.73 -18.93 12.28
CA GLY A 279 5.35 -20.31 11.98
C GLY A 279 4.71 -20.50 10.61
N THR A 280 5.00 -19.62 9.63
CA THR A 280 4.60 -19.80 8.23
C THR A 280 5.49 -20.83 7.55
N VAL A 281 4.99 -21.48 6.49
CA VAL A 281 5.80 -22.48 5.75
C VAL A 281 7.09 -21.87 5.22
N PHE A 282 7.01 -20.65 4.68
CA PHE A 282 8.19 -19.95 4.17
C PHE A 282 9.15 -19.55 5.30
N GLY A 283 8.64 -19.06 6.44
CA GLY A 283 9.47 -18.72 7.59
C GLY A 283 10.22 -19.94 8.13
N LEU A 284 9.52 -21.05 8.33
CA LEU A 284 10.11 -22.31 8.84
C LEU A 284 11.12 -22.93 7.87
N LYS A 285 11.00 -22.69 6.57
CA LYS A 285 11.94 -23.16 5.54
C LYS A 285 13.12 -22.21 5.30
N GLY A 286 13.20 -21.10 6.02
CA GLY A 286 14.26 -20.10 5.83
C GLY A 286 14.16 -19.37 4.48
N GLN A 287 12.95 -19.19 3.93
CA GLN A 287 12.75 -18.40 2.72
C GLN A 287 13.26 -16.99 2.95
N ARG A 288 14.20 -16.53 2.12
CA ARG A 288 14.71 -15.15 2.27
C ARG A 288 13.63 -14.13 1.95
N VAL A 289 13.68 -13.01 2.64
CA VAL A 289 12.88 -11.83 2.35
C VAL A 289 13.54 -10.96 1.27
N PRO A 290 12.80 -10.14 0.52
CA PRO A 290 13.40 -9.21 -0.44
C PRO A 290 14.16 -8.09 0.29
N ARG A 291 15.24 -7.62 -0.34
CA ARG A 291 15.90 -6.38 0.08
C ARG A 291 15.07 -5.19 -0.37
N THR A 292 15.21 -4.05 0.32
CA THR A 292 14.52 -2.80 -0.05
C THR A 292 14.85 -2.38 -1.48
N SER A 293 16.12 -2.51 -1.89
CA SER A 293 16.57 -2.21 -3.26
C SER A 293 15.93 -3.13 -4.32
N GLU A 294 15.76 -4.42 -4.02
CA GLU A 294 15.09 -5.37 -4.94
C GLU A 294 13.60 -5.02 -5.10
N LEU A 295 12.93 -4.72 -3.98
CA LEU A 295 11.53 -4.30 -4.00
C LEU A 295 11.35 -3.00 -4.80
N LYS A 296 12.22 -2.01 -4.54
CA LYS A 296 12.21 -0.74 -5.27
C LYS A 296 12.44 -0.95 -6.78
N ALA A 297 13.46 -1.71 -7.16
CA ALA A 297 13.75 -1.99 -8.58
C ALA A 297 12.55 -2.66 -9.28
N LEU A 298 11.87 -3.59 -8.61
CA LEU A 298 10.66 -4.22 -9.14
C LEU A 298 9.50 -3.23 -9.27
N GLN A 299 9.28 -2.38 -8.26
CA GLN A 299 8.26 -1.34 -8.32
C GLN A 299 8.53 -0.34 -9.45
N ASP A 300 9.80 0.07 -9.63
CA ASP A 300 10.23 0.97 -10.72
C ASP A 300 10.00 0.31 -12.09
N ALA A 301 10.27 -0.99 -12.22
CA ALA A 301 10.01 -1.73 -13.46
C ALA A 301 8.50 -1.85 -13.79
N CYS A 302 7.64 -1.79 -12.80
CA CYS A 302 6.18 -1.85 -12.94
C CYS A 302 5.53 -0.47 -13.15
N GLU A 303 6.17 0.63 -12.76
CA GLU A 303 5.57 1.97 -12.69
C GLU A 303 5.19 2.54 -14.07
N GLY A 304 5.96 2.29 -15.10
CA GLY A 304 5.65 2.77 -16.45
C GLY A 304 4.38 2.19 -17.06
N GLU A 305 3.90 1.08 -16.56
CA GLU A 305 2.73 0.37 -17.05
C GLU A 305 1.47 0.66 -16.22
N MET A 306 1.61 0.91 -14.90
CA MET A 306 0.48 1.03 -13.96
C MET A 306 0.84 1.93 -12.78
N ASN A 307 -0.19 2.54 -12.16
CA ASN A 307 -0.02 3.26 -10.90
C ASN A 307 0.47 2.31 -9.80
N MET A 308 1.55 2.69 -9.11
CA MET A 308 2.15 1.88 -8.05
C MET A 308 1.88 2.49 -6.68
N MET A 309 1.46 1.67 -5.70
CA MET A 309 1.36 2.08 -4.31
C MET A 309 2.71 1.87 -3.61
N ARG A 310 3.41 2.94 -3.23
CA ARG A 310 4.71 2.87 -2.53
C ARG A 310 4.61 3.20 -1.04
N HIS A 311 3.48 3.71 -0.57
CA HIS A 311 3.23 4.15 0.81
C HIS A 311 2.46 3.12 1.67
N CYS A 312 2.46 1.83 1.27
CA CYS A 312 1.80 0.76 2.04
C CYS A 312 2.53 0.49 3.36
N ARG A 313 1.78 0.37 4.46
CA ARG A 313 2.31 0.10 5.82
C ARG A 313 1.89 -1.25 6.38
N GLN A 314 1.29 -2.13 5.57
CA GLN A 314 0.80 -3.45 6.00
C GLN A 314 0.00 -3.36 7.31
N CYS A 315 -1.20 -2.78 7.22
CA CYS A 315 -2.08 -2.55 8.36
C CYS A 315 -2.50 -3.87 9.03
N ARG A 316 -2.95 -3.79 10.30
CA ARG A 316 -3.62 -4.92 10.97
C ARG A 316 -5.06 -5.05 10.45
N ALA A 317 -5.67 -6.25 10.61
CA ALA A 317 -7.07 -6.48 10.27
C ALA A 317 -8.06 -5.75 11.22
N ASP A 318 -7.57 -5.11 12.27
CA ASP A 318 -8.30 -4.27 13.23
C ASP A 318 -7.69 -2.87 13.40
N ALA A 319 -6.87 -2.41 12.44
CA ALA A 319 -6.16 -1.14 12.51
C ALA A 319 -7.10 0.07 12.54
N VAL A 320 -6.72 1.11 13.29
CA VAL A 320 -7.47 2.37 13.44
C VAL A 320 -6.50 3.55 13.41
N GLY A 321 -6.77 4.57 12.59
CA GLY A 321 -5.99 5.81 12.55
C GLY A 321 -5.41 6.13 11.16
N LEU A 322 -4.45 7.05 11.10
CA LEU A 322 -3.70 7.37 9.89
C LEU A 322 -2.84 6.18 9.45
N LEU A 323 -2.39 6.15 8.20
CA LEU A 323 -1.43 5.13 7.74
C LEU A 323 -0.13 5.26 8.53
N GLY A 324 0.30 4.15 9.16
CA GLY A 324 1.44 4.14 10.10
C GLY A 324 1.04 4.34 11.57
N GLU A 325 -0.13 4.92 11.86
CA GLU A 325 -0.70 5.04 13.19
C GLU A 325 -1.62 3.84 13.51
N ASP A 326 -1.64 3.41 14.78
CA ASP A 326 -2.55 2.36 15.24
C ASP A 326 -3.16 2.70 16.62
N ARG A 327 -4.33 3.34 16.59
CA ARG A 327 -5.11 3.73 17.77
C ARG A 327 -6.10 2.67 18.23
N ARG A 328 -6.00 1.43 17.75
CA ARG A 328 -6.93 0.33 18.08
C ARG A 328 -7.10 0.09 19.58
N ALA A 329 -6.05 0.34 20.38
CA ALA A 329 -6.11 0.16 21.83
C ALA A 329 -7.11 1.07 22.55
N GLU A 330 -7.52 2.17 21.91
CA GLU A 330 -8.57 3.06 22.41
C GLU A 330 -9.98 2.48 22.20
N PHE A 331 -10.14 1.53 21.26
CA PHE A 331 -11.41 1.01 20.76
C PHE A 331 -11.48 -0.51 20.84
N THR A 332 -11.01 -1.11 21.94
CA THR A 332 -11.14 -2.57 22.13
C THR A 332 -12.60 -2.96 22.34
N LYS A 333 -12.90 -4.23 22.14
CA LYS A 333 -14.24 -4.79 22.28
C LYS A 333 -14.88 -4.44 23.64
N GLU A 334 -14.10 -4.51 24.70
CA GLU A 334 -14.55 -4.17 26.07
C GLU A 334 -14.87 -2.68 26.20
N LYS A 335 -14.00 -1.82 25.66
CA LYS A 335 -14.18 -0.37 25.75
C LYS A 335 -15.38 0.11 24.95
N ILE A 336 -15.60 -0.41 23.74
CA ILE A 336 -16.72 0.01 22.90
C ILE A 336 -18.09 -0.34 23.48
N VAL A 337 -18.19 -1.36 24.36
CA VAL A 337 -19.44 -1.72 25.02
C VAL A 337 -19.97 -0.56 25.87
N THR A 338 -19.08 0.12 26.63
CA THR A 338 -19.40 1.21 27.54
C THR A 338 -19.30 2.59 26.92
N MET A 339 -18.76 2.71 25.70
CA MET A 339 -18.63 3.99 25.03
C MET A 339 -19.98 4.59 24.65
N THR A 340 -20.17 5.86 24.99
CA THR A 340 -21.20 6.69 24.38
C THR A 340 -20.76 7.07 22.97
N VAL A 341 -21.61 6.80 22.00
CA VAL A 341 -21.37 7.07 20.59
C VAL A 341 -22.19 8.28 20.17
N ASN A 342 -21.53 9.39 19.91
CA ASN A 342 -22.13 10.62 19.38
C ASN A 342 -21.68 10.81 17.94
N TYR A 343 -22.24 9.99 17.05
CA TYR A 343 -21.96 10.11 15.63
C TYR A 343 -22.70 11.31 15.04
N ASP A 344 -21.93 12.29 14.55
CA ASP A 344 -22.44 13.51 13.93
C ASP A 344 -21.81 13.68 12.54
N PRO A 345 -22.54 13.38 11.47
CA PRO A 345 -22.03 13.49 10.11
C PRO A 345 -21.75 14.94 9.69
N GLU A 346 -22.52 15.94 10.20
CA GLU A 346 -22.29 17.33 9.83
C GLU A 346 -21.03 17.90 10.50
N ALA A 347 -20.81 17.60 11.78
CA ALA A 347 -19.57 17.98 12.46
C ALA A 347 -18.34 17.33 11.78
N ARG A 348 -18.44 16.07 11.35
CA ARG A 348 -17.39 15.38 10.60
C ARG A 348 -17.11 16.03 9.26
N LYS A 349 -18.18 16.37 8.52
CA LYS A 349 -18.08 17.06 7.22
C LYS A 349 -17.40 18.42 7.36
N ALA A 350 -17.79 19.20 8.36
CA ALA A 350 -17.16 20.49 8.65
C ALA A 350 -15.68 20.35 8.99
N TYR A 351 -15.32 19.34 9.82
CA TYR A 351 -13.91 19.05 10.12
C TYR A 351 -13.10 18.67 8.88
N GLN A 352 -13.65 17.79 8.01
CA GLN A 352 -13.00 17.38 6.78
C GLN A 352 -12.90 18.52 5.75
N ALA A 353 -13.86 19.43 5.70
CA ALA A 353 -13.79 20.63 4.87
C ALA A 353 -12.59 21.52 5.27
N ARG A 354 -12.38 21.70 6.59
CA ARG A 354 -11.21 22.43 7.10
C ARG A 354 -9.88 21.77 6.69
N ILE A 355 -9.80 20.43 6.73
CA ILE A 355 -8.62 19.71 6.24
C ILE A 355 -8.37 20.04 4.75
N GLU A 356 -9.42 20.05 3.92
CA GLU A 356 -9.29 20.37 2.49
C GLU A 356 -8.86 21.83 2.27
N GLU A 357 -9.39 22.77 3.05
CA GLU A 357 -8.96 24.18 3.01
C GLU A 357 -7.48 24.32 3.36
N GLU A 358 -7.01 23.65 4.41
CA GLU A 358 -5.60 23.64 4.79
C GLU A 358 -4.70 22.99 3.72
N ARG A 359 -5.18 21.93 3.06
CA ARG A 359 -4.48 21.31 1.93
C ARG A 359 -4.38 22.25 0.74
N HIS A 360 -5.49 22.89 0.38
CA HIS A 360 -5.51 23.87 -0.73
C HIS A 360 -4.64 25.09 -0.44
N ALA A 361 -4.63 25.59 0.79
CA ALA A 361 -3.79 26.71 1.17
C ALA A 361 -2.27 26.40 1.05
N ARG A 362 -1.88 25.12 1.22
CA ARG A 362 -0.49 24.66 1.03
C ARG A 362 -0.12 24.44 -0.45
N ILE A 363 -1.11 24.21 -1.32
CA ILE A 363 -0.89 23.92 -2.76
C ILE A 363 -0.89 25.21 -3.57
N VAL A 364 -1.58 26.26 -3.12
CA VAL A 364 -1.55 27.58 -3.79
C VAL A 364 -0.20 28.23 -3.48
N PRO A 365 0.73 28.38 -4.44
CA PRO A 365 1.86 29.27 -4.24
C PRO A 365 1.28 30.66 -4.02
N THR A 366 1.65 31.32 -2.96
CA THR A 366 1.36 32.76 -2.77
C THR A 366 1.93 33.48 -3.97
N GLN A 367 1.08 33.79 -4.96
CA GLN A 367 1.39 34.73 -6.03
C GLN A 367 1.33 36.16 -5.48
N GLU A 368 2.11 36.43 -4.44
CA GLU A 368 2.38 37.80 -4.01
C GLU A 368 3.89 37.86 -3.74
N GLY A 369 4.61 38.38 -4.71
CA GLY A 369 6.05 38.62 -4.61
C GLY A 369 6.87 38.04 -5.75
N ALA A 370 6.42 38.18 -7.00
CA ALA A 370 7.32 38.17 -8.14
C ALA A 370 8.10 39.48 -8.17
N GLY A 371 8.96 39.65 -7.16
CA GLY A 371 10.07 40.58 -7.16
C GLY A 371 11.31 39.83 -7.60
N GLU A 372 11.85 40.19 -8.71
CA GLU A 372 13.14 39.77 -9.22
C GLU A 372 14.21 39.88 -8.13
N HIS A 373 14.59 38.74 -7.53
CA HIS A 373 15.89 38.59 -6.93
C HIS A 373 16.54 37.32 -7.43
N ALA A 374 17.42 37.51 -8.38
CA ALA A 374 18.38 36.54 -8.86
C ALA A 374 19.21 35.99 -7.68
N GLY A 375 19.36 34.66 -7.59
CA GLY A 375 20.35 34.04 -6.70
C GLY A 375 19.86 32.76 -6.02
N GLY A 376 19.88 31.62 -6.68
CA GLY A 376 20.52 30.43 -6.18
C GLY A 376 19.93 29.59 -5.03
N THR A 377 18.62 29.33 -4.88
CA THR A 377 18.15 28.27 -3.96
C THR A 377 17.15 27.29 -4.57
N SER A 378 16.88 27.37 -5.87
CA SER A 378 15.91 26.50 -6.53
C SER A 378 16.36 25.06 -6.79
N ASP A 379 17.68 24.77 -6.65
CA ASP A 379 18.28 23.48 -7.02
C ASP A 379 19.00 22.75 -5.87
N ILE A 380 18.82 23.19 -4.62
CA ILE A 380 19.47 22.52 -3.48
C ILE A 380 18.91 21.12 -3.29
N LYS A 381 19.80 20.14 -3.34
CA LYS A 381 19.56 18.74 -3.01
C LYS A 381 20.51 18.31 -1.89
N VAL A 382 20.03 17.52 -0.97
CA VAL A 382 20.84 17.01 0.14
C VAL A 382 20.66 15.51 0.29
N LEU A 383 21.69 14.80 0.72
CA LEU A 383 21.58 13.40 1.11
C LEU A 383 21.37 13.32 2.62
N ILE A 384 20.48 12.42 3.03
CA ILE A 384 20.30 12.04 4.43
C ILE A 384 20.44 10.52 4.56
N ALA A 385 21.00 10.06 5.68
CA ALA A 385 21.07 8.66 6.06
C ALA A 385 19.99 8.37 7.10
N VAL A 386 19.34 7.21 7.04
CA VAL A 386 18.26 6.81 7.95
C VAL A 386 18.50 5.43 8.52
N ALA A 387 18.52 5.31 9.86
CA ALA A 387 18.56 4.03 10.55
C ALA A 387 17.14 3.48 10.69
N THR A 388 16.88 2.33 10.06
CA THR A 388 15.56 1.71 10.06
C THR A 388 15.66 0.18 10.10
N LYS A 389 14.69 -0.46 10.77
CA LYS A 389 14.50 -1.93 10.78
C LYS A 389 13.56 -2.39 9.68
N ASP A 390 12.66 -1.53 9.24
CA ASP A 390 11.67 -1.84 8.23
C ASP A 390 11.23 -0.60 7.44
N ALA A 391 10.61 -0.86 6.31
CA ALA A 391 10.31 0.11 5.28
C ALA A 391 9.53 1.33 5.78
N GLY A 392 10.22 2.43 5.90
CA GLY A 392 9.65 3.77 5.94
C GLY A 392 9.48 4.41 7.32
N LEU A 393 9.98 3.81 8.41
CA LEU A 393 9.99 4.43 9.74
C LEU A 393 11.41 4.67 10.23
N ILE A 394 11.62 5.75 10.98
CA ILE A 394 12.88 6.04 11.68
C ILE A 394 12.83 5.27 13.01
N ASN A 395 13.15 3.96 13.01
CA ASN A 395 12.87 3.09 14.15
C ASN A 395 14.06 2.25 14.65
N GLU A 396 15.28 2.57 14.19
CA GLU A 396 16.48 1.89 14.66
C GLU A 396 17.39 2.82 15.46
N HIS A 397 18.07 2.24 16.46
CA HIS A 397 19.12 2.90 17.22
C HIS A 397 20.40 3.01 16.37
N PHE A 398 21.06 4.17 16.38
CA PHE A 398 22.28 4.41 15.59
C PHE A 398 23.32 3.29 15.70
N GLY A 399 23.62 2.85 16.92
CA GLY A 399 24.65 1.83 17.17
C GLY A 399 24.22 0.40 16.89
N HIS A 400 22.94 0.15 16.58
CA HIS A 400 22.41 -1.17 16.24
C HIS A 400 22.11 -1.30 14.76
N ALA A 401 22.18 -0.21 14.00
CA ALA A 401 21.94 -0.22 12.57
C ALA A 401 23.00 -1.07 11.86
N LYS A 402 22.56 -2.03 11.08
CA LYS A 402 23.41 -2.85 10.17
C LYS A 402 23.60 -2.18 8.83
N GLU A 403 22.68 -1.30 8.49
CA GLU A 403 22.66 -0.54 7.26
C GLU A 403 21.91 0.78 7.47
N PHE A 404 22.26 1.77 6.69
CA PHE A 404 21.52 3.03 6.60
C PHE A 404 20.89 3.14 5.22
N GLN A 405 19.60 3.47 5.19
CA GLN A 405 18.94 3.88 3.95
C GLN A 405 19.32 5.32 3.63
N VAL A 406 19.74 5.59 2.40
CA VAL A 406 20.10 6.93 1.95
C VAL A 406 19.01 7.50 1.07
N TYR A 407 18.61 8.73 1.35
CA TYR A 407 17.60 9.49 0.60
C TYR A 407 18.19 10.78 0.07
N GLU A 408 17.93 11.09 -1.21
CA GLU A 408 18.08 12.43 -1.78
C GLU A 408 16.82 13.23 -1.43
N VAL A 409 16.98 14.36 -0.75
CA VAL A 409 15.88 15.23 -0.35
C VAL A 409 15.98 16.56 -1.07
N SER A 410 14.89 16.98 -1.65
CA SER A 410 14.74 18.23 -2.39
C SER A 410 13.35 18.83 -2.14
N ARG A 411 13.04 19.96 -2.74
CA ARG A 411 11.68 20.55 -2.69
C ARG A 411 10.62 19.64 -3.33
N SER A 412 11.01 18.77 -4.25
CA SER A 412 10.10 17.82 -4.91
C SER A 412 9.81 16.57 -4.07
N GLY A 413 10.50 16.39 -2.93
CA GLY A 413 10.30 15.25 -2.05
C GLY A 413 11.59 14.56 -1.61
N ALA A 414 11.45 13.42 -0.93
CA ALA A 414 12.54 12.54 -0.53
C ALA A 414 12.56 11.30 -1.43
N LYS A 415 13.69 11.07 -2.11
CA LYS A 415 13.89 9.95 -3.03
C LYS A 415 14.91 8.99 -2.44
N PHE A 416 14.53 7.71 -2.28
CA PHE A 416 15.48 6.68 -1.89
C PHE A 416 16.58 6.49 -2.94
N VAL A 417 17.85 6.52 -2.51
CA VAL A 417 19.04 6.41 -3.37
C VAL A 417 19.67 5.03 -3.25
N GLY A 418 19.76 4.47 -2.04
CA GLY A 418 20.36 3.16 -1.82
C GLY A 418 20.57 2.84 -0.34
N ASP A 419 21.08 1.63 -0.07
CA ASP A 419 21.44 1.18 1.27
C ASP A 419 22.96 1.19 1.44
N ARG A 420 23.44 1.57 2.63
CA ARG A 420 24.85 1.51 3.02
C ARG A 420 25.02 0.60 4.21
N ARG A 421 25.69 -0.50 4.01
CA ARG A 421 25.99 -1.46 5.07
C ARG A 421 27.11 -0.95 5.96
N VAL A 422 26.95 -1.19 7.24
CA VAL A 422 27.93 -0.84 8.27
C VAL A 422 28.01 -1.98 9.28
N ASP A 423 29.18 -2.13 9.89
CA ASP A 423 29.32 -3.04 11.00
C ASP A 423 28.71 -2.44 12.27
N HIS A 424 28.21 -3.31 13.15
CA HIS A 424 27.57 -2.88 14.40
C HIS A 424 28.53 -2.12 15.30
N TYR A 425 28.19 -0.89 15.65
CA TYR A 425 28.95 -0.09 16.60
C TYR A 425 28.78 -0.57 18.05
N CYS A 426 27.56 -0.98 18.47
CA CYS A 426 27.27 -1.41 19.83
C CYS A 426 27.22 -2.94 19.93
N GLN A 427 28.31 -3.55 20.36
CA GLN A 427 28.36 -4.96 20.76
C GLN A 427 28.45 -5.04 22.29
N GLY A 428 27.31 -4.80 22.98
CA GLY A 428 27.17 -5.08 24.43
C GLY A 428 28.01 -4.22 25.38
N GLY A 429 28.26 -2.94 25.07
CA GLY A 429 29.03 -2.07 25.94
C GLY A 429 29.54 -0.81 25.25
N TYR A 430 30.84 -0.63 25.16
CA TYR A 430 31.46 0.50 24.46
C TYR A 430 31.94 0.03 23.09
N GLY A 431 31.37 0.55 22.02
CA GLY A 431 31.83 0.33 20.65
C GLY A 431 33.28 0.84 20.46
N ALA A 432 34.08 0.12 19.67
CA ALA A 432 35.45 0.53 19.35
C ALA A 432 35.48 1.87 18.59
N GLN A 433 36.59 2.61 18.70
CA GLN A 433 36.73 3.91 18.05
C GLN A 433 36.78 3.78 16.52
N ASP A 434 37.34 2.68 16.04
CA ASP A 434 37.48 2.38 14.60
C ASP A 434 36.14 2.05 13.95
N ASP A 435 35.22 1.40 14.68
CA ASP A 435 33.88 1.07 14.17
C ASP A 435 33.03 2.33 13.94
N LEU A 436 33.09 3.31 14.86
CA LEU A 436 32.37 4.58 14.71
C LEU A 436 32.91 5.38 13.54
N ALA A 437 34.23 5.42 13.38
CA ALA A 437 34.86 6.12 12.25
C ALA A 437 34.48 5.46 10.89
N ALA A 438 34.34 4.13 10.85
CA ALA A 438 33.89 3.41 9.67
C ALA A 438 32.44 3.77 9.29
N ILE A 439 31.53 3.82 10.29
CA ILE A 439 30.14 4.23 10.08
C ILE A 439 30.08 5.67 9.55
N ILE A 440 30.79 6.61 10.18
CA ILE A 440 30.81 8.01 9.76
C ILE A 440 31.35 8.13 8.33
N ARG A 441 32.40 7.38 7.97
CA ARG A 441 32.91 7.36 6.59
C ARG A 441 31.89 6.87 5.57
N SER A 442 31.05 5.90 5.94
CA SER A 442 30.03 5.34 5.03
C SER A 442 28.90 6.34 4.71
N ILE A 443 28.68 7.35 5.54
CA ILE A 443 27.62 8.36 5.40
C ILE A 443 28.17 9.80 5.35
N ASN A 444 29.45 9.99 5.04
CA ASN A 444 30.11 11.30 5.10
C ASN A 444 29.63 12.30 4.05
N ASP A 445 28.96 11.84 3.01
CA ASP A 445 28.29 12.65 1.99
C ASP A 445 26.84 13.02 2.38
N CYS A 446 26.31 12.46 3.48
CA CYS A 446 25.01 12.84 4.01
C CYS A 446 25.09 14.10 4.87
N HIS A 447 24.06 14.95 4.80
CA HIS A 447 23.93 16.17 5.59
C HIS A 447 23.36 15.89 6.99
N ALA A 448 22.54 14.86 7.09
CA ALA A 448 21.94 14.44 8.35
C ALA A 448 21.83 12.91 8.45
N VAL A 449 21.76 12.40 9.69
CA VAL A 449 21.42 11.01 9.97
C VAL A 449 20.22 10.94 10.89
N PHE A 450 19.16 10.31 10.42
CA PHE A 450 17.89 10.12 11.13
C PHE A 450 17.91 8.79 11.89
N VAL A 451 17.63 8.83 13.18
CA VAL A 451 17.73 7.67 14.07
C VAL A 451 16.62 7.72 15.12
N ALA A 452 16.17 6.55 15.60
CA ALA A 452 15.25 6.52 16.73
C ALA A 452 15.93 6.89 18.06
N ARG A 453 17.23 6.60 18.17
CA ARG A 453 18.03 6.92 19.36
C ARG A 453 19.51 6.95 19.04
N ILE A 454 20.26 7.85 19.69
CA ILE A 454 21.70 7.98 19.53
C ILE A 454 22.35 8.34 20.86
N GLY A 455 23.53 7.76 21.14
CA GLY A 455 24.32 8.09 22.31
C GLY A 455 25.10 9.40 22.17
N GLY A 456 25.53 9.99 23.30
CA GLY A 456 26.24 11.29 23.30
C GLY A 456 27.56 11.30 22.52
N ARG A 457 28.36 10.23 22.59
CA ARG A 457 29.64 10.12 21.87
C ARG A 457 29.46 10.09 20.34
N PRO A 458 28.62 9.16 19.76
CA PRO A 458 28.34 9.19 18.32
C PRO A 458 27.77 10.51 17.83
N ARG A 459 26.89 11.15 18.62
CA ARG A 459 26.35 12.48 18.31
C ARG A 459 27.44 13.53 18.14
N GLY A 460 28.39 13.58 19.07
CA GLY A 460 29.51 14.52 19.00
C GLY A 460 30.43 14.30 17.80
N GLU A 461 30.74 13.05 17.46
CA GLU A 461 31.57 12.72 16.30
C GLU A 461 30.88 13.01 14.96
N LEU A 462 29.56 12.77 14.86
CA LEU A 462 28.77 13.15 13.67
C LEU A 462 28.76 14.66 13.46
N HIS A 463 28.57 15.46 14.53
CA HIS A 463 28.66 16.92 14.44
C HIS A 463 30.05 17.40 13.96
N LYS A 464 31.12 16.78 14.45
CA LYS A 464 32.48 17.06 13.98
C LYS A 464 32.68 16.76 12.49
N ALA A 465 31.99 15.69 12.00
CA ALA A 465 31.99 15.34 10.59
C ALA A 465 31.02 16.21 9.76
N GLY A 466 30.32 17.16 10.40
CA GLY A 466 29.33 18.02 9.75
C GLY A 466 28.01 17.33 9.44
N ILE A 467 27.74 16.13 9.98
CA ILE A 467 26.50 15.39 9.82
C ILE A 467 25.57 15.72 10.99
N GLU A 468 24.37 16.23 10.73
CA GLU A 468 23.38 16.53 11.76
C GLU A 468 22.71 15.25 12.26
N PRO A 469 22.86 14.83 13.54
CA PRO A 469 22.12 13.69 14.09
C PRO A 469 20.70 14.13 14.50
N VAL A 470 19.70 13.54 13.84
CA VAL A 470 18.28 13.90 13.97
C VAL A 470 17.54 12.73 14.63
N ASP A 471 17.08 12.90 15.88
CA ASP A 471 16.29 11.91 16.63
C ASP A 471 14.92 12.43 17.08
N GLN A 472 14.60 13.68 16.74
CA GLN A 472 13.29 14.27 17.05
C GLN A 472 12.13 13.65 16.28
N TYR A 473 12.40 12.95 15.18
CA TYR A 473 11.42 12.23 14.36
C TYR A 473 11.44 10.72 14.62
N ALA A 474 11.89 10.29 15.79
CA ALA A 474 11.91 8.88 16.16
C ALA A 474 10.52 8.26 16.03
N HIS A 475 10.46 7.11 15.33
CA HIS A 475 9.24 6.35 15.03
C HIS A 475 8.26 7.02 14.05
N GLU A 476 8.65 8.13 13.44
CA GLU A 476 7.90 8.80 12.37
C GLU A 476 8.29 8.27 10.98
N LEU A 477 7.51 8.69 9.98
CA LEU A 477 7.73 8.33 8.58
C LEU A 477 8.96 9.05 8.03
N ILE A 478 9.85 8.31 7.36
CA ILE A 478 11.09 8.84 6.78
C ILE A 478 10.81 10.00 5.82
N GLU A 479 9.91 9.80 4.85
CA GLU A 479 9.65 10.81 3.81
C GLU A 479 9.12 12.12 4.37
N THR A 480 8.14 12.05 5.27
CA THR A 480 7.53 13.23 5.91
C THR A 480 8.55 13.97 6.77
N SER A 481 9.32 13.22 7.57
CA SER A 481 10.33 13.76 8.46
C SER A 481 11.49 14.39 7.69
N ALA A 482 11.91 13.75 6.59
CA ALA A 482 12.94 14.25 5.69
C ALA A 482 12.54 15.60 5.07
N ILE A 483 11.29 15.71 4.58
CA ILE A 483 10.76 16.96 4.00
C ILE A 483 10.63 18.06 5.06
N ALA A 484 10.13 17.73 6.26
CA ALA A 484 10.02 18.70 7.35
C ALA A 484 11.39 19.22 7.79
N TRP A 485 12.36 18.33 7.96
CA TRP A 485 13.73 18.71 8.26
C TRP A 485 14.36 19.54 7.14
N PHE A 486 14.19 19.15 5.88
CA PHE A 486 14.74 19.87 4.73
C PHE A 486 14.16 21.28 4.61
N SER A 487 12.88 21.48 4.91
CA SER A 487 12.26 22.81 4.95
C SER A 487 12.94 23.70 5.99
N SER A 488 13.16 23.18 7.21
CA SER A 488 13.90 23.88 8.27
C SER A 488 15.37 24.14 7.88
N TYR A 489 16.01 23.17 7.22
CA TYR A 489 17.37 23.32 6.68
C TYR A 489 17.45 24.49 5.68
N LEU A 490 16.51 24.56 4.73
CA LEU A 490 16.46 25.66 3.75
C LEU A 490 16.22 27.02 4.40
N GLU A 491 15.43 27.08 5.47
CA GLU A 491 15.24 28.34 6.23
C GLU A 491 16.55 28.79 6.88
N LYS A 492 17.28 27.89 7.52
CA LYS A 492 18.60 28.17 8.12
C LYS A 492 19.64 28.60 7.07
N VAL A 493 19.58 28.01 5.86
CA VAL A 493 20.46 28.44 4.74
C VAL A 493 20.10 29.85 4.28
N LYS A 494 18.80 30.16 4.15
CA LYS A 494 18.32 31.48 3.74
C LYS A 494 18.62 32.58 4.77
N SER A 495 18.50 32.27 6.07
CA SER A 495 18.84 33.20 7.16
C SER A 495 20.33 33.42 7.29
N GLY A 496 21.17 32.60 6.67
CA GLY A 496 22.61 32.63 6.81
C GLY A 496 23.12 31.95 8.08
N ASP A 497 22.28 31.28 8.84
CA ASP A 497 22.65 30.53 10.06
C ASP A 497 23.55 29.35 9.75
N ILE A 498 23.39 28.76 8.56
CA ILE A 498 24.25 27.69 8.04
C ILE A 498 24.58 27.94 6.56
N GLN A 499 25.80 27.56 6.15
CA GLN A 499 26.16 27.54 4.73
C GLN A 499 25.80 26.18 4.13
N HIS A 500 25.15 26.18 2.96
CA HIS A 500 24.97 24.97 2.18
C HIS A 500 26.33 24.54 1.63
N VAL A 501 26.76 23.32 1.96
CA VAL A 501 27.98 22.70 1.43
C VAL A 501 27.53 21.60 0.47
N GLU A 502 27.83 21.72 -0.82
CA GLU A 502 27.69 20.61 -1.76
C GLU A 502 28.61 19.47 -1.30
N ARG A 503 28.05 18.38 -0.84
CA ARG A 503 28.76 17.15 -0.55
C ARG A 503 28.72 16.31 -1.81
N GLY A 504 29.92 16.12 -2.40
CA GLY A 504 30.05 15.51 -3.74
C GLY A 504 29.31 14.19 -3.89
N ASP A 505 28.84 13.93 -5.10
CA ASP A 505 28.34 12.63 -5.55
C ASP A 505 29.38 11.55 -5.22
N GLY A 506 29.25 10.95 -4.04
CA GLY A 506 29.94 9.72 -3.72
C GLY A 506 29.49 8.68 -4.72
N ALA A 507 30.22 8.56 -5.81
CA ALA A 507 30.01 7.55 -6.83
C ALA A 507 29.66 6.24 -6.12
N ILE A 508 28.51 5.68 -6.41
CA ILE A 508 28.11 4.33 -6.01
C ILE A 508 29.26 3.42 -6.43
N ARG A 509 30.23 3.20 -5.54
CA ARG A 509 31.25 2.17 -5.74
C ARG A 509 30.53 0.85 -5.58
N GLN A 510 30.12 0.29 -6.71
CA GLN A 510 29.89 -1.14 -6.82
C GLN A 510 31.25 -1.79 -6.47
N ASP A 511 31.32 -2.43 -5.31
CA ASP A 511 32.44 -3.31 -5.01
C ASP A 511 32.53 -4.36 -6.13
N PRO A 512 33.68 -4.50 -6.79
CA PRO A 512 33.87 -5.58 -7.76
C PRO A 512 33.78 -6.90 -6.97
N MET A 513 32.92 -7.81 -7.45
CA MET A 513 32.87 -9.19 -6.96
C MET A 513 34.28 -9.75 -6.92
N VAL A 514 34.80 -10.00 -5.71
CA VAL A 514 35.96 -10.83 -5.51
C VAL A 514 35.55 -12.25 -5.90
N SER A 515 35.96 -12.67 -7.09
CA SER A 515 36.00 -14.05 -7.51
C SER A 515 37.00 -14.77 -6.62
N VAL A 516 36.52 -15.64 -5.72
CA VAL A 516 37.36 -16.62 -5.05
C VAL A 516 37.19 -17.92 -5.82
N ALA A 517 38.33 -18.38 -6.34
CA ALA A 517 38.51 -19.67 -7.00
C ALA A 517 38.28 -20.84 -6.01
#